data_ad723966fe06e9d707d23096b58fd16e
#
_entry.id   ad723966fe06e9d707d23096b58fd16e
#
_cell.length_a   1.000
_cell.length_b   1.000
_cell.length_c   1.000
_cell.angle_alpha   90.00
_cell.angle_beta   90.00
_cell.angle_gamma   90.00
#
_symmetry.space_group_name_H-M   'P 1'
#
loop_
_entity.id
_entity.type
_entity.pdbx_description
1 polymer ?
#
loop_
_entity_poly.entity_id
_entity_poly.type
_entity_poly.pdbx_seq_one_letter_code
_entity_poly.pdbx_strand_id
1 'polypeptide(L)'
;MKTHTVTGGGGLKLHVEETGSPDGKPILFIHGFSQCRLAWKQQLHSDLANDFRLIAMDIRGHGLSEKPRDVYGDSQLWADDVQAVITTLDLHQPVLSGWSYGGVIMADHISVYGEDHIAGTNWVGAVSRLGDPLVEAHFLGDDFLALAPGFFSENIEESVTALQQAMRLCVHEVPPPEDFYFFLGYNVIVPPYVRHGLFSRHLNHDPVIEKMRKPMLLSYGEQDAIVLLSMGKHIAGLAKHANISIYPNVGHAPFWEAPERFNRELREFRASV
;
A
#
# COMPACT_ATOMS: atom_id res chain seq x y z
N MET A 1 14.61 -7.02 -14.39
CA MET A 1 13.79 -7.29 -13.18
C MET A 1 14.15 -8.66 -12.65
N LYS A 2 14.41 -8.80 -11.35
CA LYS A 2 14.65 -10.08 -10.68
C LYS A 2 13.39 -10.47 -9.90
N THR A 3 13.15 -11.76 -9.78
CA THR A 3 12.02 -12.31 -9.03
C THR A 3 12.53 -13.14 -7.87
N HIS A 4 11.90 -12.99 -6.71
CA HIS A 4 12.26 -13.70 -5.49
C HIS A 4 11.02 -14.37 -4.89
N THR A 5 11.22 -15.52 -4.25
CA THR A 5 10.24 -16.14 -3.38
C THR A 5 10.76 -16.07 -1.95
N VAL A 6 10.06 -15.28 -1.12
CA VAL A 6 10.42 -15.05 0.28
C VAL A 6 9.50 -15.84 1.18
N THR A 7 10.03 -16.48 2.22
CA THR A 7 9.20 -17.16 3.23
C THR A 7 8.85 -16.15 4.32
N GLY A 8 7.61 -15.69 4.31
CA GLY A 8 7.04 -14.73 5.26
C GLY A 8 6.47 -15.35 6.52
N GLY A 9 5.68 -14.56 7.23
CA GLY A 9 5.01 -14.93 8.47
C GLY A 9 4.16 -16.18 8.34
N GLY A 10 4.30 -17.11 9.30
CA GLY A 10 3.61 -18.39 9.26
C GLY A 10 4.09 -19.35 8.16
N GLY A 11 5.25 -19.10 7.54
CA GLY A 11 5.81 -19.93 6.47
C GLY A 11 5.23 -19.70 5.08
N LEU A 12 4.41 -18.65 4.90
CA LEU A 12 3.75 -18.31 3.65
C LEU A 12 4.78 -17.86 2.59
N LYS A 13 4.61 -18.29 1.34
CA LYS A 13 5.46 -17.86 0.22
C LYS A 13 4.96 -16.56 -0.36
N LEU A 14 5.83 -15.55 -0.28
CA LEU A 14 5.63 -14.23 -0.85
C LEU A 14 6.36 -14.12 -2.18
N HIS A 15 5.70 -13.50 -3.16
CA HIS A 15 6.30 -13.12 -4.42
C HIS A 15 6.80 -11.68 -4.33
N VAL A 16 8.05 -11.46 -4.72
CA VAL A 16 8.70 -10.15 -4.69
C VAL A 16 9.45 -9.92 -5.99
N GLU A 17 9.33 -8.74 -6.55
CA GLU A 17 10.11 -8.29 -7.72
C GLU A 17 11.07 -7.18 -7.34
N GLU A 18 12.24 -7.21 -7.96
CA GLU A 18 13.33 -6.27 -7.74
C GLU A 18 13.85 -5.72 -9.08
N THR A 19 14.09 -4.42 -9.11
CA THR A 19 14.73 -3.72 -10.24
C THR A 19 15.62 -2.59 -9.72
N GLY A 20 16.33 -1.94 -10.65
CA GLY A 20 17.15 -0.79 -10.35
C GLY A 20 18.59 -1.14 -9.97
N SER A 21 19.28 -0.18 -9.37
CA SER A 21 20.67 -0.30 -8.98
C SER A 21 20.84 -1.27 -7.80
N PRO A 22 21.57 -2.38 -7.95
CA PRO A 22 21.75 -3.35 -6.85
C PRO A 22 22.37 -2.75 -5.59
N ASP A 23 23.24 -1.75 -5.76
CA ASP A 23 23.94 -1.05 -4.67
C ASP A 23 23.21 0.24 -4.25
N GLY A 24 22.09 0.55 -4.91
CA GLY A 24 21.27 1.72 -4.61
C GLY A 24 20.58 1.59 -3.25
N LYS A 25 20.31 2.74 -2.62
CA LYS A 25 19.51 2.77 -1.40
C LYS A 25 18.12 2.13 -1.65
N PRO A 26 17.66 1.15 -0.83
CA PRO A 26 16.44 0.41 -1.14
C PRO A 26 15.15 1.17 -0.85
N ILE A 27 14.13 0.96 -1.70
CA ILE A 27 12.74 1.37 -1.48
C ILE A 27 11.88 0.11 -1.60
N LEU A 28 11.13 -0.22 -0.55
CA LEU A 28 10.18 -1.33 -0.54
C LEU A 28 8.75 -0.82 -0.70
N PHE A 29 8.12 -1.17 -1.82
CA PHE A 29 6.75 -0.83 -2.14
C PHE A 29 5.78 -1.90 -1.65
N ILE A 30 4.76 -1.46 -0.91
CA ILE A 30 3.70 -2.30 -0.32
C ILE A 30 2.36 -1.78 -0.87
N HIS A 31 1.69 -2.60 -1.67
CA HIS A 31 0.42 -2.22 -2.30
C HIS A 31 -0.77 -2.29 -1.33
N GLY A 32 -1.92 -1.77 -1.78
CA GLY A 32 -3.15 -1.70 -1.01
C GLY A 32 -4.08 -2.92 -1.16
N PHE A 33 -5.29 -2.76 -0.60
CA PHE A 33 -6.38 -3.72 -0.64
C PHE A 33 -6.71 -4.16 -2.06
N SER A 34 -6.83 -5.47 -2.28
CA SER A 34 -7.20 -6.09 -3.56
C SER A 34 -6.27 -5.78 -4.73
N GLN A 35 -5.10 -5.23 -4.50
CA GLN A 35 -4.11 -4.85 -5.52
C GLN A 35 -3.01 -5.91 -5.66
N CYS A 36 -1.94 -5.59 -6.36
CA CYS A 36 -0.70 -6.35 -6.37
C CYS A 36 0.49 -5.43 -6.71
N ARG A 37 1.71 -5.99 -6.71
CA ARG A 37 2.93 -5.25 -7.05
C ARG A 37 2.89 -4.50 -8.40
N LEU A 38 2.05 -4.97 -9.34
CA LEU A 38 1.90 -4.33 -10.66
C LEU A 38 1.34 -2.90 -10.59
N ALA A 39 0.70 -2.54 -9.47
CA ALA A 39 0.30 -1.15 -9.22
C ALA A 39 1.49 -0.19 -9.29
N TRP A 40 2.68 -0.64 -8.88
CA TRP A 40 3.92 0.15 -8.86
C TRP A 40 4.70 0.12 -10.19
N LYS A 41 4.08 -0.34 -11.29
CA LYS A 41 4.71 -0.46 -12.59
C LYS A 41 5.42 0.83 -13.05
N GLN A 42 4.77 1.99 -12.82
CA GLN A 42 5.34 3.28 -13.25
C GLN A 42 6.57 3.70 -12.43
N GLN A 43 6.71 3.23 -11.18
CA GLN A 43 7.89 3.46 -10.35
C GLN A 43 9.01 2.50 -10.71
N LEU A 44 8.69 1.21 -10.84
CA LEU A 44 9.65 0.16 -11.15
C LEU A 44 10.31 0.32 -12.52
N HIS A 45 9.61 0.94 -13.47
CA HIS A 45 10.11 1.17 -14.84
C HIS A 45 10.54 2.64 -15.10
N SER A 46 10.60 3.46 -14.03
CA SER A 46 11.04 4.85 -14.14
C SER A 46 12.56 4.99 -14.00
N ASP A 47 13.02 6.21 -14.14
CA ASP A 47 14.41 6.60 -13.88
C ASP A 47 14.83 6.53 -12.40
N LEU A 48 13.87 6.31 -11.46
CA LEU A 48 14.19 5.94 -10.08
C LEU A 48 15.11 4.71 -10.01
N ALA A 49 14.96 3.78 -10.96
CA ALA A 49 15.76 2.58 -11.06
C ALA A 49 17.25 2.84 -11.37
N ASN A 50 17.60 4.04 -11.83
CA ASN A 50 19.00 4.41 -12.04
C ASN A 50 19.72 4.69 -10.71
N ASP A 51 18.99 5.20 -9.70
CA ASP A 51 19.56 5.70 -8.45
C ASP A 51 19.32 4.75 -7.27
N PHE A 52 18.21 4.01 -7.30
CA PHE A 52 17.71 3.24 -6.17
C PHE A 52 17.54 1.76 -6.50
N ARG A 53 17.59 0.94 -5.46
CA ARG A 53 17.17 -0.45 -5.50
C ARG A 53 15.68 -0.49 -5.18
N LEU A 54 14.86 -0.87 -6.16
CA LEU A 54 13.40 -0.83 -6.08
C LEU A 54 12.84 -2.23 -5.89
N ILE A 55 12.11 -2.44 -4.82
CA ILE A 55 11.52 -3.72 -4.45
C ILE A 55 10.00 -3.56 -4.35
N ALA A 56 9.22 -4.41 -4.98
CA ALA A 56 7.77 -4.46 -4.82
C ALA A 56 7.33 -5.88 -4.46
N MET A 57 6.60 -6.00 -3.35
CA MET A 57 6.08 -7.27 -2.88
C MET A 57 4.60 -7.44 -3.24
N ASP A 58 4.18 -8.66 -3.56
CA ASP A 58 2.79 -9.04 -3.45
C ASP A 58 2.52 -9.43 -1.99
N ILE A 59 1.65 -8.70 -1.30
CA ILE A 59 1.31 -9.01 0.09
C ILE A 59 0.58 -10.37 0.16
N ARG A 60 0.52 -10.99 1.37
CA ARG A 60 -0.22 -12.24 1.58
C ARG A 60 -1.62 -12.19 0.99
N GLY A 61 -2.04 -13.24 0.29
CA GLY A 61 -3.35 -13.32 -0.34
C GLY A 61 -3.48 -12.63 -1.70
N HIS A 62 -2.45 -11.94 -2.19
CA HIS A 62 -2.52 -11.11 -3.39
C HIS A 62 -1.50 -11.55 -4.46
N GLY A 63 -1.73 -11.08 -5.68
CA GLY A 63 -0.82 -11.31 -6.80
C GLY A 63 -0.39 -12.77 -6.96
N LEU A 64 0.91 -13.02 -6.97
CA LEU A 64 1.52 -14.35 -7.03
C LEU A 64 1.91 -14.93 -5.66
N SER A 65 1.70 -14.19 -4.57
CA SER A 65 1.86 -14.70 -3.21
C SER A 65 0.80 -15.75 -2.89
N GLU A 66 1.10 -16.66 -1.96
CA GLU A 66 0.15 -17.69 -1.52
C GLU A 66 -1.10 -17.07 -0.88
N LYS A 67 -2.24 -17.75 -1.06
CA LYS A 67 -3.57 -17.31 -0.66
C LYS A 67 -4.24 -18.32 0.29
N PRO A 68 -3.62 -18.63 1.45
CA PRO A 68 -4.25 -19.53 2.41
C PRO A 68 -5.53 -18.94 2.97
N ARG A 69 -6.36 -19.76 3.63
CA ARG A 69 -7.53 -19.29 4.38
C ARG A 69 -7.12 -18.94 5.83
N ASP A 70 -7.88 -18.05 6.46
CA ASP A 70 -7.85 -17.81 7.92
C ASP A 70 -6.52 -17.29 8.52
N VAL A 71 -5.70 -16.56 7.72
CA VAL A 71 -4.41 -16.00 8.16
C VAL A 71 -4.30 -14.48 8.01
N TYR A 72 -5.42 -13.78 7.92
CA TYR A 72 -5.43 -12.35 7.60
C TYR A 72 -5.67 -11.44 8.81
N GLY A 73 -6.16 -11.97 9.93
CA GLY A 73 -6.52 -11.20 11.13
C GLY A 73 -5.34 -10.83 12.03
N ASP A 74 -4.23 -11.54 11.95
CA ASP A 74 -3.09 -11.39 12.88
C ASP A 74 -2.07 -10.39 12.36
N SER A 75 -1.92 -9.26 13.05
CA SER A 75 -0.93 -8.19 12.75
C SER A 75 0.52 -8.69 12.76
N GLN A 76 0.84 -9.69 13.60
CA GLN A 76 2.18 -10.28 13.66
C GLN A 76 2.58 -10.88 12.31
N LEU A 77 1.67 -11.61 11.66
CA LEU A 77 1.96 -12.25 10.38
C LEU A 77 2.23 -11.23 9.26
N TRP A 78 1.54 -10.08 9.27
CA TRP A 78 1.79 -9.00 8.32
C TRP A 78 3.13 -8.31 8.57
N ALA A 79 3.46 -8.09 9.84
CA ALA A 79 4.76 -7.55 10.24
C ALA A 79 5.91 -8.48 9.82
N ASP A 80 5.75 -9.78 10.06
CA ASP A 80 6.72 -10.82 9.70
C ASP A 80 6.95 -10.92 8.19
N ASP A 81 5.90 -10.68 7.37
CA ASP A 81 6.03 -10.65 5.92
C ASP A 81 6.98 -9.54 5.45
N VAL A 82 6.79 -8.33 5.95
CA VAL A 82 7.65 -7.19 5.61
C VAL A 82 9.07 -7.43 6.11
N GLN A 83 9.21 -7.91 7.35
CA GLN A 83 10.51 -8.22 7.94
C GLN A 83 11.25 -9.31 7.16
N ALA A 84 10.53 -10.34 6.71
CA ALA A 84 11.10 -11.41 5.90
C ALA A 84 11.67 -10.90 4.56
N VAL A 85 10.96 -9.98 3.90
CA VAL A 85 11.45 -9.35 2.66
C VAL A 85 12.72 -8.54 2.95
N ILE A 86 12.69 -7.69 3.99
CA ILE A 86 13.86 -6.87 4.40
C ILE A 86 15.07 -7.76 4.67
N THR A 87 14.90 -8.81 5.46
CA THR A 87 15.99 -9.69 5.87
C THR A 87 16.50 -10.57 4.72
N THR A 88 15.59 -11.19 3.95
CA THR A 88 15.98 -12.14 2.89
C THR A 88 16.71 -11.44 1.73
N LEU A 89 16.32 -10.19 1.42
CA LEU A 89 16.95 -9.41 0.37
C LEU A 89 18.07 -8.50 0.88
N ASP A 90 18.41 -8.57 2.15
CA ASP A 90 19.43 -7.74 2.80
C ASP A 90 19.22 -6.24 2.49
N LEU A 91 18.02 -5.74 2.80
CA LEU A 91 17.65 -4.35 2.55
C LEU A 91 18.16 -3.47 3.69
N HIS A 92 19.26 -2.79 3.46
CA HIS A 92 19.85 -1.93 4.47
C HIS A 92 19.15 -0.56 4.54
N GLN A 93 18.51 -0.24 5.67
CA GLN A 93 17.78 1.02 5.87
C GLN A 93 16.81 1.33 4.70
N PRO A 94 15.82 0.45 4.37
CA PRO A 94 14.87 0.73 3.31
C PRO A 94 13.94 1.91 3.70
N VAL A 95 13.50 2.66 2.70
CA VAL A 95 12.24 3.43 2.82
C VAL A 95 11.09 2.47 2.54
N LEU A 96 10.12 2.39 3.44
CA LEU A 96 8.88 1.68 3.20
C LEU A 96 7.87 2.62 2.55
N SER A 97 7.36 2.27 1.37
CA SER A 97 6.33 3.04 0.65
C SER A 97 5.04 2.23 0.60
N GLY A 98 4.07 2.58 1.44
CA GLY A 98 2.81 1.86 1.59
C GLY A 98 1.63 2.63 1.02
N TRP A 99 0.91 2.01 0.08
CA TRP A 99 -0.29 2.58 -0.50
C TRP A 99 -1.55 2.03 0.17
N SER A 100 -2.47 2.94 0.57
CA SER A 100 -3.78 2.54 1.07
C SER A 100 -3.66 1.59 2.27
N TYR A 101 -4.14 0.36 2.16
CA TYR A 101 -3.97 -0.71 3.14
C TYR A 101 -2.48 -1.03 3.43
N GLY A 102 -1.58 -0.75 2.50
CA GLY A 102 -0.14 -0.86 2.72
C GLY A 102 0.37 0.00 3.90
N GLY A 103 -0.36 1.08 4.23
CA GLY A 103 -0.08 1.91 5.41
C GLY A 103 -0.24 1.15 6.73
N VAL A 104 -1.36 0.42 6.91
CA VAL A 104 -1.55 -0.39 8.14
C VAL A 104 -0.55 -1.54 8.21
N ILE A 105 -0.12 -2.10 7.06
CA ILE A 105 0.92 -3.14 7.04
C ILE A 105 2.28 -2.56 7.48
N MET A 106 2.64 -1.36 7.02
CA MET A 106 3.83 -0.66 7.52
C MET A 106 3.75 -0.41 9.02
N ALA A 107 2.59 0.01 9.51
CA ALA A 107 2.37 0.26 10.92
C ALA A 107 2.39 -1.03 11.76
N ASP A 108 1.84 -2.15 11.26
CA ASP A 108 1.99 -3.48 11.87
C ASP A 108 3.48 -3.81 12.05
N HIS A 109 4.28 -3.64 10.98
CA HIS A 109 5.71 -3.91 10.99
C HIS A 109 6.45 -3.03 12.01
N ILE A 110 6.19 -1.71 12.01
CA ILE A 110 6.83 -0.78 12.94
C ILE A 110 6.42 -1.07 14.39
N SER A 111 5.16 -1.47 14.62
CA SER A 111 4.68 -1.85 15.95
C SER A 111 5.43 -3.03 16.54
N VAL A 112 5.81 -4.00 15.71
CA VAL A 112 6.47 -5.25 16.14
C VAL A 112 7.99 -5.10 16.18
N TYR A 113 8.58 -4.53 15.12
CA TYR A 113 10.03 -4.50 14.91
C TYR A 113 10.68 -3.15 15.18
N GLY A 114 9.87 -2.11 15.45
CA GLY A 114 10.37 -0.75 15.60
C GLY A 114 10.78 -0.11 14.26
N GLU A 115 11.37 1.09 14.35
CA GLU A 115 11.74 1.87 13.16
C GLU A 115 13.26 2.00 12.94
N ASP A 116 14.09 1.46 13.83
CA ASP A 116 15.56 1.71 13.81
C ASP A 116 16.24 1.15 12.55
N HIS A 117 15.66 0.13 11.95
CA HIS A 117 16.20 -0.57 10.78
C HIS A 117 15.66 -0.06 9.44
N ILE A 118 14.79 0.97 9.43
CA ILE A 118 14.31 1.66 8.24
C ILE A 118 14.83 3.09 8.18
N ALA A 119 14.93 3.66 6.98
CA ALA A 119 15.35 5.05 6.80
C ALA A 119 14.20 6.04 6.98
N GLY A 120 12.98 5.65 6.63
CA GLY A 120 11.77 6.45 6.71
C GLY A 120 10.60 5.76 6.05
N THR A 121 9.45 6.44 6.00
CA THR A 121 8.21 5.90 5.43
C THR A 121 7.55 6.88 4.47
N ASN A 122 6.98 6.37 3.36
CA ASN A 122 6.09 7.12 2.49
C ASN A 122 4.67 6.52 2.57
N TRP A 123 3.72 7.30 3.08
CA TRP A 123 2.31 6.96 3.26
C TRP A 123 1.51 7.50 2.07
N VAL A 124 1.09 6.63 1.17
CA VAL A 124 0.47 7.01 -0.11
C VAL A 124 -1.02 6.73 -0.06
N GLY A 125 -1.87 7.75 0.08
CA GLY A 125 -3.31 7.57 0.28
C GLY A 125 -3.61 6.52 1.36
N ALA A 126 -2.76 6.47 2.39
CA ALA A 126 -2.69 5.34 3.31
C ALA A 126 -3.67 5.49 4.48
N VAL A 127 -4.09 4.37 5.05
CA VAL A 127 -4.93 4.33 6.25
C VAL A 127 -4.10 3.98 7.49
N SER A 128 -4.47 4.54 8.65
CA SER A 128 -3.90 4.20 9.95
C SER A 128 -4.88 3.45 10.86
N ARG A 129 -6.16 3.48 10.54
CA ARG A 129 -7.25 2.91 11.36
C ARG A 129 -8.29 2.23 10.49
N LEU A 130 -8.80 1.08 10.94
CA LEU A 130 -9.86 0.29 10.28
C LEU A 130 -10.71 -0.45 11.31
N GLY A 131 -11.93 -0.86 10.91
CA GLY A 131 -12.80 -1.73 11.69
C GLY A 131 -13.67 -1.01 12.74
N ASP A 132 -13.67 0.32 12.78
CA ASP A 132 -14.57 1.13 13.57
C ASP A 132 -15.45 1.96 12.62
N PRO A 133 -16.77 1.69 12.53
CA PRO A 133 -17.67 2.36 11.58
C PRO A 133 -17.69 3.89 11.72
N LEU A 134 -17.54 4.42 12.94
CA LEU A 134 -17.52 5.88 13.17
C LEU A 134 -16.22 6.50 12.65
N VAL A 135 -15.12 5.78 12.72
CA VAL A 135 -13.83 6.19 12.20
C VAL A 135 -13.81 6.06 10.68
N GLU A 136 -14.32 4.96 10.17
CA GLU A 136 -14.38 4.71 8.71
C GLU A 136 -15.23 5.76 8.02
N ALA A 137 -16.40 6.11 8.52
CA ALA A 137 -17.26 7.16 7.97
C ALA A 137 -16.60 8.56 7.91
N HIS A 138 -15.53 8.78 8.67
CA HIS A 138 -14.79 10.05 8.66
C HIS A 138 -13.59 10.04 7.71
N PHE A 139 -13.04 8.87 7.40
CA PHE A 139 -11.77 8.71 6.70
C PHE A 139 -11.88 7.94 5.39
N LEU A 140 -12.97 7.20 5.18
CA LEU A 140 -13.23 6.45 3.95
C LEU A 140 -14.44 7.03 3.23
N GLY A 141 -14.44 6.96 1.91
CA GLY A 141 -15.56 7.45 1.09
C GLY A 141 -16.78 6.54 1.20
N ASP A 142 -17.96 7.13 1.35
CA ASP A 142 -19.23 6.42 1.49
C ASP A 142 -19.51 5.50 0.28
N ASP A 143 -19.24 5.97 -0.93
CA ASP A 143 -19.40 5.19 -2.16
C ASP A 143 -18.49 3.96 -2.18
N PHE A 144 -17.26 4.06 -1.66
CA PHE A 144 -16.36 2.92 -1.52
C PHE A 144 -16.85 1.93 -0.46
N LEU A 145 -17.28 2.41 0.70
CA LEU A 145 -17.81 1.56 1.77
C LEU A 145 -19.08 0.80 1.32
N ALA A 146 -19.93 1.44 0.52
CA ALA A 146 -21.12 0.81 -0.04
C ALA A 146 -20.82 -0.38 -0.96
N LEU A 147 -19.61 -0.50 -1.50
CA LEU A 147 -19.19 -1.63 -2.35
C LEU A 147 -18.77 -2.88 -1.55
N ALA A 148 -18.61 -2.78 -0.24
CA ALA A 148 -18.10 -3.86 0.61
C ALA A 148 -18.86 -5.21 0.45
N PRO A 149 -20.20 -5.28 0.36
CA PRO A 149 -20.89 -6.54 0.12
C PRO A 149 -20.44 -7.24 -1.17
N GLY A 150 -20.24 -6.47 -2.25
CA GLY A 150 -19.75 -7.01 -3.53
C GLY A 150 -18.29 -7.48 -3.47
N PHE A 151 -17.43 -6.81 -2.68
CA PHE A 151 -16.05 -7.25 -2.50
C PHE A 151 -15.95 -8.65 -1.88
N PHE A 152 -16.93 -9.04 -1.07
CA PHE A 152 -16.95 -10.30 -0.33
C PHE A 152 -17.84 -11.36 -0.98
N SER A 153 -18.58 -10.99 -2.04
CA SER A 153 -19.50 -11.90 -2.71
C SER A 153 -18.76 -13.00 -3.47
N GLU A 154 -19.21 -14.24 -3.29
CA GLU A 154 -18.80 -15.38 -4.10
C GLU A 154 -19.49 -15.40 -5.48
N ASN A 155 -20.52 -14.54 -5.69
CA ASN A 155 -21.11 -14.32 -7.00
C ASN A 155 -20.14 -13.46 -7.83
N ILE A 156 -19.66 -14.04 -8.92
CA ILE A 156 -18.63 -13.40 -9.76
C ILE A 156 -19.13 -12.09 -10.40
N GLU A 157 -20.39 -12.00 -10.77
CA GLU A 157 -20.97 -10.79 -11.40
C GLU A 157 -21.02 -9.65 -10.38
N GLU A 158 -21.48 -9.90 -9.15
CA GLU A 158 -21.49 -8.94 -8.06
C GLU A 158 -20.07 -8.49 -7.71
N SER A 159 -19.15 -9.44 -7.56
CA SER A 159 -17.77 -9.16 -7.19
C SER A 159 -17.04 -8.33 -8.24
N VAL A 160 -17.15 -8.70 -9.52
CA VAL A 160 -16.51 -7.95 -10.62
C VAL A 160 -17.14 -6.57 -10.78
N THR A 161 -18.46 -6.43 -10.62
CA THR A 161 -19.15 -5.14 -10.68
C THR A 161 -18.65 -4.20 -9.58
N ALA A 162 -18.54 -4.68 -8.33
CA ALA A 162 -18.03 -3.88 -7.21
C ALA A 162 -16.58 -3.46 -7.44
N LEU A 163 -15.71 -4.38 -7.89
CA LEU A 163 -14.32 -4.07 -8.20
C LEU A 163 -14.18 -3.05 -9.34
N GLN A 164 -15.01 -3.18 -10.36
CA GLN A 164 -15.05 -2.22 -11.47
C GLN A 164 -15.43 -0.80 -11.00
N GLN A 165 -16.39 -0.69 -10.08
CA GLN A 165 -16.79 0.58 -9.49
C GLN A 165 -15.66 1.12 -8.57
N ALA A 166 -15.04 0.27 -7.75
CA ALA A 166 -13.91 0.66 -6.92
C ALA A 166 -12.72 1.20 -7.73
N MET A 167 -12.42 0.59 -8.90
CA MET A 167 -11.36 1.10 -9.77
C MET A 167 -11.68 2.47 -10.37
N ARG A 168 -12.96 2.81 -10.56
CA ARG A 168 -13.36 4.17 -10.97
C ARG A 168 -13.21 5.19 -9.85
N LEU A 169 -13.48 4.79 -8.60
CA LEU A 169 -13.27 5.64 -7.42
C LEU A 169 -11.78 5.83 -7.08
N CYS A 170 -10.94 4.89 -7.52
CA CYS A 170 -9.51 4.90 -7.22
C CYS A 170 -8.73 6.02 -7.92
N VAL A 171 -9.31 6.60 -8.97
CA VAL A 171 -8.67 7.64 -9.79
C VAL A 171 -9.61 8.83 -9.95
N HIS A 172 -9.05 10.04 -10.07
CA HIS A 172 -9.84 11.23 -10.36
C HIS A 172 -10.35 11.20 -11.82
N GLU A 173 -9.45 10.93 -12.75
CA GLU A 173 -9.79 10.73 -14.14
C GLU A 173 -9.63 9.25 -14.52
N VAL A 174 -10.71 8.66 -15.07
CA VAL A 174 -10.68 7.24 -15.49
C VAL A 174 -9.64 7.08 -16.61
N PRO A 175 -8.64 6.21 -16.44
CA PRO A 175 -7.59 6.03 -17.43
C PRO A 175 -8.14 5.40 -18.72
N PRO A 176 -7.32 5.37 -19.81
CA PRO A 176 -7.66 4.64 -21.02
C PRO A 176 -8.10 3.20 -20.74
N PRO A 177 -9.00 2.62 -21.55
CA PRO A 177 -9.53 1.28 -21.30
C PRO A 177 -8.49 0.19 -21.07
N GLU A 178 -7.34 0.27 -21.74
CA GLU A 178 -6.23 -0.67 -21.57
C GLU A 178 -5.71 -0.68 -20.13
N ASP A 179 -5.44 0.48 -19.58
CA ASP A 179 -4.96 0.61 -18.20
C ASP A 179 -6.06 0.26 -17.19
N PHE A 180 -7.29 0.69 -17.46
CA PHE A 180 -8.43 0.37 -16.60
C PHE A 180 -8.64 -1.14 -16.46
N TYR A 181 -8.64 -1.88 -17.58
CA TYR A 181 -8.80 -3.32 -17.55
C TYR A 181 -7.57 -4.05 -17.01
N PHE A 182 -6.38 -3.47 -17.16
CA PHE A 182 -5.18 -3.98 -16.50
C PHE A 182 -5.32 -3.92 -14.97
N PHE A 183 -5.80 -2.80 -14.43
CA PHE A 183 -6.09 -2.67 -12.98
C PHE A 183 -7.17 -3.63 -12.53
N LEU A 184 -8.29 -3.69 -13.24
CA LEU A 184 -9.37 -4.60 -12.91
C LEU A 184 -8.89 -6.06 -12.93
N GLY A 185 -8.07 -6.43 -13.90
CA GLY A 185 -7.57 -7.79 -14.08
C GLY A 185 -6.85 -8.34 -12.85
N TYR A 186 -5.90 -7.60 -12.29
CA TYR A 186 -5.19 -8.11 -11.10
C TYR A 186 -5.99 -7.98 -9.80
N ASN A 187 -7.02 -7.13 -9.74
CA ASN A 187 -7.96 -7.09 -8.63
C ASN A 187 -8.85 -8.33 -8.59
N VAL A 188 -9.36 -8.76 -9.74
CA VAL A 188 -10.28 -9.90 -9.83
C VAL A 188 -9.66 -11.22 -9.36
N ILE A 189 -8.34 -11.38 -9.49
CA ILE A 189 -7.66 -12.61 -9.05
C ILE A 189 -7.51 -12.74 -7.53
N VAL A 190 -7.81 -11.69 -6.76
CA VAL A 190 -7.80 -11.75 -5.30
C VAL A 190 -9.11 -12.39 -4.82
N PRO A 191 -9.06 -13.51 -4.07
CA PRO A 191 -10.28 -14.20 -3.64
C PRO A 191 -11.14 -13.34 -2.69
N PRO A 192 -12.48 -13.49 -2.73
CA PRO A 192 -13.40 -12.78 -1.82
C PRO A 192 -13.06 -12.97 -0.34
N TYR A 193 -12.68 -14.19 0.07
CA TYR A 193 -12.32 -14.46 1.46
C TYR A 193 -11.06 -13.72 1.93
N VAL A 194 -10.13 -13.43 1.02
CA VAL A 194 -8.95 -12.59 1.32
C VAL A 194 -9.41 -11.16 1.59
N ARG A 195 -10.22 -10.60 0.69
CA ARG A 195 -10.77 -9.24 0.84
C ARG A 195 -11.57 -9.11 2.15
N HIS A 196 -12.41 -10.09 2.46
CA HIS A 196 -13.14 -10.15 3.72
C HIS A 196 -12.19 -10.17 4.93
N GLY A 197 -11.14 -11.00 4.88
CA GLY A 197 -10.16 -11.10 5.95
C GLY A 197 -9.44 -9.78 6.25
N LEU A 198 -9.14 -8.98 5.23
CA LEU A 198 -8.52 -7.66 5.42
C LEU A 198 -9.50 -6.66 6.05
N PHE A 199 -10.75 -6.62 5.58
CA PHE A 199 -11.77 -5.71 6.11
C PHE A 199 -12.24 -6.08 7.54
N SER A 200 -12.09 -7.33 7.94
CA SER A 200 -12.48 -7.80 9.28
C SER A 200 -11.50 -7.42 10.39
N ARG A 201 -10.37 -6.79 10.05
CA ARG A 201 -9.38 -6.36 11.03
C ARG A 201 -9.84 -5.07 11.74
N HIS A 202 -9.73 -5.07 13.07
CA HIS A 202 -9.91 -3.88 13.89
C HIS A 202 -8.54 -3.31 14.24
N LEU A 203 -8.16 -2.21 13.60
CA LEU A 203 -6.83 -1.63 13.69
C LEU A 203 -6.87 -0.17 14.14
N ASN A 204 -5.97 0.16 15.06
CA ASN A 204 -5.68 1.54 15.45
C ASN A 204 -4.16 1.70 15.65
N HIS A 205 -3.51 2.25 14.65
CA HIS A 205 -2.07 2.50 14.67
C HIS A 205 -1.69 3.94 15.05
N ASP A 206 -2.65 4.77 15.45
CA ASP A 206 -2.37 6.12 15.90
C ASP A 206 -1.28 6.16 17.00
N PRO A 207 -1.30 5.29 18.03
CA PRO A 207 -0.25 5.27 19.06
C PRO A 207 1.14 4.88 18.53
N VAL A 208 1.22 4.15 17.42
CA VAL A 208 2.48 3.82 16.74
C VAL A 208 2.99 5.06 16.02
N ILE A 209 2.13 5.71 15.23
CA ILE A 209 2.46 6.91 14.42
C ILE A 209 2.90 8.06 15.32
N GLU A 210 2.25 8.31 16.46
CA GLU A 210 2.63 9.34 17.43
C GLU A 210 4.06 9.15 17.98
N LYS A 211 4.53 7.91 18.06
CA LYS A 211 5.85 7.56 18.57
C LYS A 211 6.93 7.57 17.51
N MET A 212 6.57 7.54 16.23
CA MET A 212 7.54 7.54 15.13
C MET A 212 8.42 8.79 15.16
N ARG A 213 9.69 8.62 14.82
CA ARG A 213 10.70 9.68 14.76
C ARG A 213 11.43 9.71 13.43
N LYS A 214 11.42 8.59 12.70
CA LYS A 214 12.00 8.54 11.36
C LYS A 214 11.23 9.45 10.41
N PRO A 215 11.90 10.02 9.40
CA PRO A 215 11.26 10.87 8.40
C PRO A 215 10.02 10.22 7.76
N MET A 216 8.98 11.02 7.58
CA MET A 216 7.72 10.60 6.98
C MET A 216 7.32 11.52 5.83
N LEU A 217 7.04 10.94 4.67
CA LEU A 217 6.39 11.60 3.55
C LEU A 217 4.94 11.10 3.47
N LEU A 218 3.98 12.01 3.37
CA LEU A 218 2.56 11.70 3.20
C LEU A 218 2.14 12.19 1.81
N SER A 219 1.76 11.28 0.92
CA SER A 219 1.39 11.57 -0.48
C SER A 219 -0.10 11.30 -0.69
N TYR A 220 -0.94 12.36 -0.75
CA TYR A 220 -2.40 12.21 -0.82
C TYR A 220 -2.99 13.00 -1.98
N GLY A 221 -3.91 12.36 -2.71
CA GLY A 221 -4.75 13.04 -3.69
C GLY A 221 -5.79 13.93 -3.00
N GLU A 222 -6.02 15.13 -3.54
CA GLU A 222 -7.06 16.03 -3.02
C GLU A 222 -8.46 15.51 -3.30
N GLN A 223 -8.62 14.77 -4.41
CA GLN A 223 -9.89 14.16 -4.86
C GLN A 223 -9.98 12.67 -4.56
N ASP A 224 -9.22 12.18 -3.57
CA ASP A 224 -9.29 10.78 -3.15
C ASP A 224 -10.69 10.45 -2.61
N ALA A 225 -11.41 9.57 -3.32
CA ALA A 225 -12.76 9.12 -2.98
C ALA A 225 -12.78 7.77 -2.24
N ILE A 226 -11.62 7.18 -1.96
CA ILE A 226 -11.46 5.93 -1.20
C ILE A 226 -10.97 6.22 0.20
N VAL A 227 -9.76 6.78 0.32
CA VAL A 227 -9.19 7.24 1.60
C VAL A 227 -9.15 8.76 1.57
N LEU A 228 -10.11 9.37 2.24
CA LEU A 228 -10.29 10.81 2.20
C LEU A 228 -9.04 11.56 2.71
N LEU A 229 -8.80 12.75 2.16
CA LEU A 229 -7.69 13.62 2.59
C LEU A 229 -7.69 13.92 4.10
N SER A 230 -8.84 13.77 4.76
CA SER A 230 -8.95 13.86 6.23
C SER A 230 -8.04 12.87 6.95
N MET A 231 -7.84 11.65 6.41
CA MET A 231 -6.91 10.66 6.95
C MET A 231 -5.46 11.15 6.87
N GLY A 232 -5.04 11.71 5.73
CA GLY A 232 -3.69 12.27 5.58
C GLY A 232 -3.43 13.43 6.56
N LYS A 233 -4.42 14.30 6.73
CA LYS A 233 -4.37 15.40 7.72
C LYS A 233 -4.34 14.87 9.16
N HIS A 234 -5.07 13.78 9.45
CA HIS A 234 -5.05 13.12 10.75
C HIS A 234 -3.66 12.56 11.05
N ILE A 235 -3.05 11.79 10.13
CA ILE A 235 -1.69 11.25 10.29
C ILE A 235 -0.66 12.38 10.48
N ALA A 236 -0.73 13.45 9.67
CA ALA A 236 0.12 14.63 9.85
C ALA A 236 -0.10 15.33 11.21
N GLY A 237 -1.31 15.22 11.75
CA GLY A 237 -1.66 15.70 13.10
C GLY A 237 -0.95 14.93 14.21
N LEU A 238 -0.80 13.62 14.05
CA LEU A 238 -0.11 12.72 14.99
C LEU A 238 1.42 12.86 14.88
N ALA A 239 1.97 12.82 13.67
CA ALA A 239 3.40 12.91 13.38
C ALA A 239 3.77 14.32 12.89
N LYS A 240 4.02 15.26 13.81
CA LYS A 240 4.29 16.68 13.49
C LYS A 240 5.51 16.93 12.61
N HIS A 241 6.41 15.96 12.51
CA HIS A 241 7.60 16.01 11.65
C HIS A 241 7.34 15.47 10.24
N ALA A 242 6.15 14.92 9.99
CA ALA A 242 5.78 14.41 8.67
C ALA A 242 5.63 15.55 7.65
N ASN A 243 6.16 15.32 6.45
CA ASN A 243 5.94 16.21 5.32
C ASN A 243 4.73 15.72 4.51
N ILE A 244 3.68 16.52 4.42
CA ILE A 244 2.49 16.18 3.63
C ILE A 244 2.52 16.87 2.26
N SER A 245 2.45 16.07 1.21
CA SER A 245 2.28 16.48 -0.18
C SER A 245 0.88 16.16 -0.65
N ILE A 246 0.10 17.20 -0.97
CA ILE A 246 -1.26 17.10 -1.48
C ILE A 246 -1.24 17.30 -2.99
N TYR A 247 -1.83 16.36 -3.71
CA TYR A 247 -1.87 16.32 -5.17
C TYR A 247 -3.23 16.84 -5.67
N PRO A 248 -3.30 18.06 -6.22
CA PRO A 248 -4.55 18.59 -6.79
C PRO A 248 -4.94 17.80 -8.05
N ASN A 249 -6.24 17.60 -8.26
CA ASN A 249 -6.81 16.85 -9.39
C ASN A 249 -6.30 15.40 -9.48
N VAL A 250 -6.04 14.76 -8.32
CA VAL A 250 -5.57 13.39 -8.20
C VAL A 250 -6.43 12.66 -7.18
N GLY A 251 -6.79 11.43 -7.48
CA GLY A 251 -7.54 10.53 -6.62
C GLY A 251 -6.65 9.72 -5.67
N HIS A 252 -6.97 8.45 -5.51
CA HIS A 252 -6.33 7.55 -4.55
C HIS A 252 -4.94 7.07 -4.96
N ALA A 253 -4.55 7.25 -6.23
CA ALA A 253 -3.32 6.69 -6.78
C ALA A 253 -2.34 7.76 -7.32
N PRO A 254 -1.80 8.67 -6.48
CA PRO A 254 -0.91 9.75 -6.95
C PRO A 254 0.33 9.23 -7.68
N PHE A 255 0.82 8.05 -7.35
CA PHE A 255 1.93 7.38 -8.04
C PHE A 255 1.58 6.92 -9.46
N TRP A 256 0.29 6.83 -9.77
CA TRP A 256 -0.22 6.46 -11.08
C TRP A 256 -0.74 7.68 -11.86
N GLU A 257 -1.48 8.56 -11.22
CA GLU A 257 -2.12 9.72 -11.86
C GLU A 257 -1.16 10.90 -12.09
N ALA A 258 -0.11 11.01 -11.26
CA ALA A 258 0.91 12.05 -11.35
C ALA A 258 2.33 11.46 -11.15
N PRO A 259 2.72 10.45 -11.97
CA PRO A 259 3.93 9.65 -11.71
C PRO A 259 5.22 10.46 -11.73
N GLU A 260 5.37 11.47 -12.59
CA GLU A 260 6.58 12.28 -12.65
C GLU A 260 6.76 13.10 -11.37
N ARG A 261 5.68 13.68 -10.83
CA ARG A 261 5.73 14.41 -9.57
C ARG A 261 6.00 13.47 -8.40
N PHE A 262 5.29 12.33 -8.35
CA PHE A 262 5.45 11.34 -7.31
C PHE A 262 6.88 10.79 -7.26
N ASN A 263 7.42 10.39 -8.42
CA ASN A 263 8.77 9.85 -8.53
C ASN A 263 9.84 10.88 -8.13
N ARG A 264 9.67 12.16 -8.50
CA ARG A 264 10.57 13.24 -8.08
C ARG A 264 10.54 13.43 -6.56
N GLU A 265 9.36 13.54 -5.95
CA GLU A 265 9.22 13.73 -4.50
C GLU A 265 9.76 12.50 -3.72
N LEU A 266 9.51 11.28 -4.21
CA LEU A 266 10.05 10.06 -3.61
C LEU A 266 11.58 9.99 -3.72
N ARG A 267 12.15 10.43 -4.86
CA ARG A 267 13.60 10.55 -5.06
C ARG A 267 14.21 11.52 -4.04
N GLU A 268 13.65 12.72 -3.94
CA GLU A 268 14.12 13.75 -3.01
C GLU A 268 14.04 13.25 -1.56
N PHE A 269 12.92 12.63 -1.18
CA PHE A 269 12.73 12.05 0.12
C PHE A 269 13.76 10.94 0.40
N ARG A 270 13.91 9.97 -0.51
CA ARG A 270 14.88 8.87 -0.32
C ARG A 270 16.33 9.32 -0.30
N ALA A 271 16.66 10.38 -1.03
CA ALA A 271 18.01 10.95 -1.03
C ALA A 271 18.34 11.67 0.30
N SER A 272 17.33 12.22 0.98
CA SER A 272 17.49 12.98 2.23
C SER A 272 17.64 12.10 3.49
N VAL A 273 17.38 10.78 3.38
CA VAL A 273 17.35 9.84 4.49
C VAL A 273 18.29 8.66 4.32
#